data_ac909f6ed3e111b7913c5050b620f062
#
_entry.id   ac909f6ed3e111b7913c5050b620f062
#
_cell.length_a   1.000
_cell.length_b   1.000
_cell.length_c   1.000
_cell.angle_alpha   90.00
_cell.angle_beta   90.00
_cell.angle_gamma   90.00
#
_symmetry.space_group_name_H-M   'P 1'
#
loop_
_entity.id
_entity.type
_entity.pdbx_description
1 polymer ?
#
loop_
_entity_poly.entity_id
_entity_poly.type
_entity_poly.pdbx_seq_one_letter_code
_entity_poly.pdbx_strand_id
1 'polypeptide(L)'
;MTNDKPRRTILVVDDEAAIRQLLKLQLAAAGYEVVLAEDALSAARLVREAKPDLMIVDAHMPYVSGLDFVSAVITDSSMPWVPVIFITGRSELRNDAEALGSACLVKPFLASRLVELIERVVRSQERLTAAAGLVEHRVASAA
;
A
#
# COMPACT_ATOMS: atom_id res chain seq x y z
N MET A 1 -11.85 -5.91 25.86
CA MET A 1 -10.85 -4.83 25.83
C MET A 1 -10.82 -4.18 24.47
N THR A 2 -11.16 -2.92 24.44
CA THR A 2 -11.04 -2.14 23.22
C THR A 2 -9.57 -1.81 22.98
N ASN A 3 -9.08 -2.17 21.81
CA ASN A 3 -7.76 -1.78 21.37
C ASN A 3 -7.85 -0.33 20.90
N ASP A 4 -7.35 0.62 21.71
CA ASP A 4 -7.45 2.07 21.45
C ASP A 4 -6.56 2.56 20.30
N LYS A 5 -5.80 1.66 19.65
CA LYS A 5 -5.03 2.03 18.47
C LYS A 5 -5.96 2.25 17.28
N PRO A 6 -5.86 3.40 16.58
CA PRO A 6 -6.63 3.60 15.37
C PRO A 6 -6.26 2.51 14.35
N ARG A 7 -7.28 2.03 13.63
CA ARG A 7 -7.07 1.04 12.57
C ARG A 7 -6.28 1.67 11.43
N ARG A 8 -5.34 0.92 10.88
CA ARG A 8 -4.63 1.35 9.67
C ARG A 8 -5.55 1.23 8.48
N THR A 9 -5.43 2.18 7.57
CA THR A 9 -6.21 2.23 6.33
C THR A 9 -5.39 1.69 5.18
N ILE A 10 -5.97 0.74 4.44
CA ILE A 10 -5.37 0.16 3.24
C ILE A 10 -6.22 0.53 2.04
N LEU A 11 -5.59 1.10 1.01
CA LEU A 11 -6.22 1.35 -0.28
C LEU A 11 -5.93 0.16 -1.19
N VAL A 12 -6.97 -0.47 -1.71
CA VAL A 12 -6.87 -1.56 -2.68
C VAL A 12 -7.25 -1.03 -4.06
N VAL A 13 -6.33 -1.14 -5.00
CA VAL A 13 -6.51 -0.68 -6.40
C VAL A 13 -6.46 -1.89 -7.32
N ASP A 14 -7.59 -2.26 -7.89
CA ASP A 14 -7.73 -3.39 -8.81
C ASP A 14 -8.96 -3.14 -9.68
N ASP A 15 -8.86 -3.44 -10.98
CA ASP A 15 -9.99 -3.27 -11.91
C ASP A 15 -11.05 -4.35 -11.76
N GLU A 16 -10.71 -5.49 -11.15
CA GLU A 16 -11.64 -6.59 -10.94
C GLU A 16 -12.43 -6.43 -9.64
N ALA A 17 -13.76 -6.25 -9.76
CA ALA A 17 -14.64 -6.07 -8.60
C ALA A 17 -14.58 -7.25 -7.63
N ALA A 18 -14.50 -8.48 -8.14
CA ALA A 18 -14.43 -9.67 -7.30
C ALA A 18 -13.19 -9.68 -6.42
N ILE A 19 -12.04 -9.28 -6.96
CA ILE A 19 -10.79 -9.18 -6.20
C ILE A 19 -10.89 -8.08 -5.14
N ARG A 20 -11.39 -6.91 -5.49
CA ARG A 20 -11.60 -5.81 -4.53
C ARG A 20 -12.45 -6.24 -3.34
N GLN A 21 -13.58 -6.88 -3.62
CA GLN A 21 -14.50 -7.32 -2.56
C GLN A 21 -13.88 -8.42 -1.69
N LEU A 22 -13.19 -9.37 -2.29
CA LEU A 22 -12.50 -10.42 -1.56
C LEU A 22 -11.44 -9.86 -0.63
N LEU A 23 -10.58 -8.99 -1.14
CA LEU A 23 -9.52 -8.37 -0.33
C LEU A 23 -10.11 -7.50 0.77
N LYS A 24 -11.18 -6.78 0.50
CA LYS A 24 -11.87 -5.99 1.53
C LYS A 24 -12.32 -6.86 2.70
N LEU A 25 -12.95 -7.99 2.41
CA LEU A 25 -13.40 -8.92 3.46
C LEU A 25 -12.23 -9.49 4.26
N GLN A 26 -11.19 -9.94 3.56
CA GLN A 26 -10.02 -10.55 4.20
C GLN A 26 -9.25 -9.55 5.07
N LEU A 27 -9.03 -8.35 4.56
CA LEU A 27 -8.28 -7.32 5.28
C LEU A 27 -9.08 -6.71 6.43
N ALA A 28 -10.38 -6.52 6.25
CA ALA A 28 -11.26 -6.09 7.35
C ALA A 28 -11.27 -7.12 8.49
N ALA A 29 -11.31 -8.41 8.16
CA ALA A 29 -11.22 -9.47 9.15
C ALA A 29 -9.88 -9.47 9.90
N ALA A 30 -8.81 -8.99 9.26
CA ALA A 30 -7.50 -8.85 9.89
C ALA A 30 -7.33 -7.55 10.69
N GLY A 31 -8.38 -6.70 10.75
CA GLY A 31 -8.39 -5.50 11.57
C GLY A 31 -8.06 -4.19 10.85
N TYR A 32 -8.05 -4.19 9.52
CA TYR A 32 -7.76 -2.99 8.73
C TYR A 32 -9.03 -2.28 8.26
N GLU A 33 -8.94 -0.96 8.15
CA GLU A 33 -9.90 -0.16 7.38
C GLU A 33 -9.52 -0.30 5.91
N VAL A 34 -10.49 -0.51 5.03
CA VAL A 34 -10.21 -0.75 3.61
C VAL A 34 -10.99 0.23 2.75
N VAL A 35 -10.30 0.92 1.86
CA VAL A 35 -10.90 1.74 0.81
C VAL A 35 -10.54 1.14 -0.55
N LEU A 36 -11.46 1.23 -1.50
CA LEU A 36 -11.34 0.55 -2.79
C LEU A 36 -11.30 1.56 -3.93
N ALA A 37 -10.46 1.29 -4.92
CA ALA A 37 -10.41 2.03 -6.18
C ALA A 37 -10.38 1.06 -7.35
N GLU A 38 -11.12 1.36 -8.40
CA GLU A 38 -11.20 0.53 -9.61
C GLU A 38 -10.22 0.95 -10.71
N ASP A 39 -9.64 2.14 -10.60
CA ASP A 39 -8.73 2.69 -11.60
C ASP A 39 -7.73 3.67 -10.98
N ALA A 40 -6.79 4.14 -11.79
CA ALA A 40 -5.74 5.06 -11.35
C ALA A 40 -6.30 6.42 -10.91
N LEU A 41 -7.34 6.92 -11.57
CA LEU A 41 -7.90 8.23 -11.27
C LEU A 41 -8.58 8.25 -9.89
N SER A 42 -9.44 7.28 -9.61
CA SER A 42 -10.07 7.15 -8.30
C SER A 42 -9.04 6.85 -7.21
N ALA A 43 -8.01 6.07 -7.52
CA ALA A 43 -6.93 5.77 -6.59
C ALA A 43 -6.15 7.04 -6.20
N ALA A 44 -5.80 7.89 -7.17
CA ALA A 44 -5.07 9.13 -6.90
C ALA A 44 -5.88 10.06 -5.98
N ARG A 45 -7.19 10.15 -6.20
CA ARG A 45 -8.08 10.92 -5.32
C ARG A 45 -8.09 10.37 -3.91
N LEU A 46 -8.21 9.05 -3.76
CA LEU A 46 -8.28 8.39 -2.45
C LEU A 46 -6.95 8.46 -1.69
N VAL A 47 -5.81 8.48 -2.37
CA VAL A 47 -4.53 8.73 -1.71
C VAL A 47 -4.55 10.07 -0.96
N ARG A 48 -5.12 11.10 -1.57
CA ARG A 48 -5.22 12.44 -0.95
C ARG A 48 -6.30 12.51 0.12
N GLU A 49 -7.48 11.98 -0.15
CA GLU A 49 -8.64 12.11 0.74
C GLU A 49 -8.60 11.14 1.93
N ALA A 50 -8.28 9.88 1.69
CA ALA A 50 -8.29 8.84 2.71
C ALA A 50 -6.96 8.71 3.45
N LYS A 51 -5.87 9.21 2.89
CA LYS A 51 -4.52 9.14 3.45
C LYS A 51 -4.17 7.72 3.93
N PRO A 52 -4.18 6.73 3.02
CA PRO A 52 -3.94 5.35 3.41
C PRO A 52 -2.53 5.15 3.95
N ASP A 53 -2.39 4.21 4.87
CA ASP A 53 -1.10 3.81 5.44
C ASP A 53 -0.33 2.88 4.50
N LEU A 54 -1.03 2.24 3.57
CA LEU A 54 -0.47 1.29 2.62
C LEU A 54 -1.41 1.16 1.43
N MET A 55 -0.84 0.92 0.25
CA MET A 55 -1.61 0.59 -0.95
C MET A 55 -1.32 -0.84 -1.40
N ILE A 56 -2.36 -1.54 -1.85
CA ILE A 56 -2.24 -2.78 -2.59
C ILE A 56 -2.70 -2.48 -4.00
N VAL A 57 -1.82 -2.64 -4.99
CA VAL A 57 -2.07 -2.20 -6.35
C VAL A 57 -1.86 -3.36 -7.31
N ASP A 58 -2.85 -3.65 -8.16
CA ASP A 58 -2.67 -4.56 -9.28
C ASP A 58 -1.70 -3.92 -10.27
N ALA A 59 -0.59 -4.59 -10.55
CA ALA A 59 0.43 -4.10 -11.46
C ALA A 59 -0.08 -3.93 -12.89
N HIS A 60 -1.10 -4.70 -13.28
CA HIS A 60 -1.67 -4.66 -14.63
C HIS A 60 -3.16 -4.33 -14.58
N MET A 61 -3.51 -3.16 -15.06
CA MET A 61 -4.89 -2.69 -15.21
C MET A 61 -5.08 -2.09 -16.60
N PRO A 62 -6.32 -2.06 -17.14
CA PRO A 62 -6.60 -1.37 -18.40
C PRO A 62 -6.27 0.12 -18.33
N TYR A 63 -5.91 0.71 -19.47
CA TYR A 63 -5.60 2.12 -19.69
C TYR A 63 -4.35 2.61 -19.00
N VAL A 64 -4.33 2.66 -17.66
CA VAL A 64 -3.14 3.03 -16.88
C VAL A 64 -2.77 1.83 -16.01
N SER A 65 -1.59 1.27 -16.22
CA SER A 65 -1.12 0.15 -15.40
C SER A 65 -0.88 0.58 -13.96
N GLY A 66 -0.92 -0.39 -13.03
CA GLY A 66 -0.59 -0.12 -11.64
C GLY A 66 0.83 0.38 -11.47
N LEU A 67 1.76 -0.12 -12.29
CA LEU A 67 3.16 0.33 -12.27
C LEU A 67 3.27 1.81 -12.66
N ASP A 68 2.59 2.23 -13.73
CA ASP A 68 2.58 3.61 -14.18
C ASP A 68 1.91 4.54 -13.16
N PHE A 69 0.80 4.09 -12.58
CA PHE A 69 0.11 4.83 -11.52
C PHE A 69 1.03 5.10 -10.33
N VAL A 70 1.69 4.08 -9.81
CA VAL A 70 2.58 4.21 -8.65
C VAL A 70 3.79 5.08 -9.00
N SER A 71 4.37 4.92 -10.20
CA SER A 71 5.46 5.77 -10.67
C SER A 71 5.05 7.24 -10.68
N ALA A 72 3.84 7.56 -11.14
CA ALA A 72 3.32 8.92 -11.15
C ALA A 72 3.15 9.47 -9.73
N VAL A 73 2.62 8.67 -8.80
CA VAL A 73 2.44 9.07 -7.40
C VAL A 73 3.79 9.34 -6.72
N ILE A 74 4.78 8.48 -6.91
CA ILE A 74 6.10 8.64 -6.31
C ILE A 74 6.80 9.90 -6.80
N THR A 75 6.63 10.26 -8.08
CA THR A 75 7.28 11.43 -8.67
C THR A 75 6.53 12.74 -8.44
N ASP A 76 5.30 12.69 -7.94
CA ASP A 76 4.50 13.88 -7.64
C ASP A 76 4.77 14.35 -6.20
N SER A 77 5.51 15.45 -6.06
CA SER A 77 5.86 15.99 -4.74
C SER A 77 4.66 16.47 -3.92
N SER A 78 3.50 16.68 -4.55
CA SER A 78 2.26 17.06 -3.85
C SER A 78 1.54 15.87 -3.22
N MET A 79 1.93 14.64 -3.58
CA MET A 79 1.33 13.42 -3.07
C MET A 79 2.07 12.92 -1.82
N PRO A 80 1.34 12.43 -0.80
CA PRO A 80 1.99 11.81 0.35
C PRO A 80 2.70 10.54 -0.08
N TRP A 81 3.80 10.22 0.61
CA TRP A 81 4.47 8.93 0.38
C TRP A 81 3.69 7.81 1.07
N VAL A 82 3.40 6.75 0.33
CA VAL A 82 2.66 5.58 0.82
C VAL A 82 3.37 4.32 0.36
N PRO A 83 3.66 3.36 1.27
CA PRO A 83 4.25 2.09 0.84
C PRO A 83 3.27 1.30 -0.02
N VAL A 84 3.80 0.56 -1.00
CA VAL A 84 3.01 -0.15 -1.99
C VAL A 84 3.38 -1.63 -2.02
N ILE A 85 2.38 -2.49 -1.92
CA ILE A 85 2.50 -3.91 -2.25
C ILE A 85 1.79 -4.11 -3.58
N PHE A 86 2.52 -4.56 -4.60
CA PHE A 86 1.91 -4.93 -5.87
C PHE A 86 1.35 -6.35 -5.81
N ILE A 87 0.24 -6.56 -6.49
CA ILE A 87 -0.28 -7.88 -6.81
C ILE A 87 -0.33 -8.00 -8.33
N THR A 88 -0.07 -9.18 -8.88
CA THR A 88 -0.10 -9.40 -10.31
C THR A 88 -0.36 -10.85 -10.66
N GLY A 89 -1.16 -11.07 -11.73
CA GLY A 89 -1.29 -12.39 -12.34
C GLY A 89 -0.17 -12.70 -13.33
N ARG A 90 0.71 -11.73 -13.58
CA ARG A 90 1.81 -11.84 -14.56
C ARG A 90 3.14 -11.86 -13.83
N SER A 91 3.74 -13.05 -13.74
CA SER A 91 5.03 -13.25 -13.06
C SER A 91 6.18 -12.46 -13.69
N GLU A 92 6.10 -12.15 -15.00
CA GLU A 92 7.09 -11.34 -15.69
C GLU A 92 7.16 -9.89 -15.22
N LEU A 93 6.11 -9.39 -14.56
CA LEU A 93 6.08 -8.03 -14.00
C LEU A 93 6.69 -7.94 -12.60
N ARG A 94 7.01 -9.06 -11.99
CA ARG A 94 7.47 -9.11 -10.60
C ARG A 94 8.71 -8.26 -10.34
N ASN A 95 9.72 -8.34 -11.19
CA ASN A 95 10.97 -7.59 -11.00
C ASN A 95 10.73 -6.08 -11.08
N ASP A 96 9.94 -5.62 -12.06
CA ASP A 96 9.60 -4.21 -12.20
C ASP A 96 8.77 -3.71 -11.01
N ALA A 97 7.83 -4.53 -10.57
CA ALA A 97 6.99 -4.22 -9.41
C ALA A 97 7.81 -4.11 -8.12
N GLU A 98 8.72 -5.05 -7.88
CA GLU A 98 9.60 -5.03 -6.69
C GLU A 98 10.57 -3.84 -6.70
N ALA A 99 11.02 -3.43 -7.88
CA ALA A 99 11.90 -2.26 -8.00
C ALA A 99 11.17 -0.95 -7.67
N LEU A 100 9.86 -0.89 -7.91
CA LEU A 100 9.06 0.32 -7.72
C LEU A 100 8.33 0.35 -6.38
N GLY A 101 7.90 -0.80 -5.87
CA GLY A 101 7.15 -0.92 -4.62
C GLY A 101 7.96 -1.57 -3.51
N SER A 102 7.32 -1.77 -2.36
CA SER A 102 7.94 -2.43 -1.20
C SER A 102 8.00 -3.95 -1.36
N ALA A 103 7.02 -4.52 -2.08
CA ALA A 103 6.92 -5.96 -2.31
C ALA A 103 5.97 -6.25 -3.46
N CYS A 104 5.99 -7.50 -3.93
CA CYS A 104 5.07 -7.98 -4.97
C CYS A 104 4.62 -9.41 -4.65
N LEU A 105 3.32 -9.67 -4.75
CA LEU A 105 2.75 -11.01 -4.69
C LEU A 105 2.18 -11.40 -6.06
N VAL A 106 2.50 -12.61 -6.51
CA VAL A 106 1.98 -13.15 -7.76
C VAL A 106 0.72 -13.97 -7.46
N LYS A 107 -0.37 -13.70 -8.18
CA LYS A 107 -1.64 -14.44 -8.07
C LYS A 107 -1.48 -15.85 -8.67
N PRO A 108 -2.09 -16.90 -8.08
CA PRO A 108 -2.88 -16.87 -6.84
C PRO A 108 -1.99 -16.87 -5.60
N PHE A 109 -2.46 -16.25 -4.51
CA PHE A 109 -1.75 -16.24 -3.23
C PHE A 109 -2.76 -16.48 -2.09
N LEU A 110 -2.25 -16.91 -0.94
CA LEU A 110 -3.08 -17.08 0.27
C LEU A 110 -3.27 -15.72 0.95
N ALA A 111 -4.47 -15.49 1.49
CA ALA A 111 -4.77 -14.29 2.26
C ALA A 111 -3.80 -14.09 3.43
N SER A 112 -3.45 -15.18 4.12
CA SER A 112 -2.47 -15.14 5.22
C SER A 112 -1.10 -14.63 4.77
N ARG A 113 -0.69 -14.96 3.55
CA ARG A 113 0.58 -14.48 2.99
C ARG A 113 0.54 -12.97 2.76
N LEU A 114 -0.57 -12.46 2.24
CA LEU A 114 -0.75 -11.03 2.05
C LEU A 114 -0.75 -10.29 3.40
N VAL A 115 -1.47 -10.79 4.39
CA VAL A 115 -1.52 -10.19 5.73
C VAL A 115 -0.14 -10.15 6.38
N GLU A 116 0.62 -11.24 6.31
CA GLU A 116 2.01 -11.29 6.80
C GLU A 116 2.88 -10.21 6.14
N LEU A 117 2.73 -10.06 4.83
CA LEU A 117 3.50 -9.10 4.05
C LEU A 117 3.13 -7.67 4.43
N ILE A 118 1.84 -7.39 4.61
CA ILE A 118 1.34 -6.08 5.09
C ILE A 118 1.97 -5.75 6.45
N GLU A 119 1.91 -6.68 7.39
CA GLU A 119 2.46 -6.48 8.73
C GLU A 119 3.96 -6.19 8.69
N ARG A 120 4.69 -6.88 7.82
CA ARG A 120 6.13 -6.67 7.64
C ARG A 120 6.43 -5.27 7.09
N VAL A 121 5.69 -4.84 6.07
CA VAL A 121 5.87 -3.52 5.46
C VAL A 121 5.51 -2.42 6.45
N VAL A 122 4.41 -2.55 7.18
CA VAL A 122 3.97 -1.58 8.19
C VAL A 122 5.02 -1.46 9.31
N ARG A 123 5.53 -2.57 9.82
CA ARG A 123 6.58 -2.55 10.85
C ARG A 123 7.87 -1.90 10.37
N SER A 124 8.24 -2.15 9.11
CA SER A 124 9.40 -1.51 8.49
C SER A 124 9.23 0.00 8.43
N GLN A 125 8.04 0.48 8.10
CA GLN A 125 7.72 1.91 8.08
C GLN A 125 7.76 2.54 9.47
N GLU A 126 7.24 1.87 10.47
CA GLU A 126 7.29 2.34 11.86
C GLU A 126 8.74 2.52 12.34
N ARG A 127 9.62 1.59 11.99
CA ARG A 127 11.05 1.67 12.33
C ARG A 127 11.72 2.86 11.66
N LEU A 128 11.45 3.09 10.38
CA LEU A 128 12.01 4.22 9.64
C LEU A 128 11.52 5.55 10.21
N THR A 129 10.26 5.67 10.54
CA THR A 129 9.68 6.85 11.16
C THR A 129 10.31 7.11 12.54
N ALA A 130 10.45 6.09 13.34
CA ALA A 130 11.08 6.19 14.66
C ALA A 130 12.57 6.62 14.54
N ALA A 131 13.30 6.04 13.59
CA ALA A 131 14.70 6.39 13.33
C ALA A 131 14.84 7.84 12.86
N ALA A 132 13.97 8.30 11.97
CA ALA A 132 13.94 9.68 11.50
C ALA A 132 13.62 10.66 12.64
N GLY A 133 12.66 10.34 13.49
CA GLY A 133 12.32 11.13 14.66
C GLY A 133 13.48 11.23 15.65
N LEU A 134 14.23 10.15 15.88
CA LEU A 134 15.42 10.16 16.73
C LEU A 134 16.54 11.04 16.16
N VAL A 135 16.75 10.99 14.84
CA VAL A 135 17.76 11.83 14.17
C VAL A 135 17.39 13.31 14.28
N GLU A 136 16.17 13.67 14.04
CA GLU A 136 15.67 15.04 14.17
C GLU A 136 15.83 15.55 15.61
N HIS A 137 15.49 14.73 16.59
CA HIS A 137 15.62 15.07 18.00
C HIS A 137 17.09 15.31 18.40
N ARG A 138 18.01 14.48 17.92
CA ARG A 138 19.45 14.66 18.17
C ARG A 138 19.99 15.95 17.57
N VAL A 139 19.58 16.29 16.36
CA VAL A 139 19.99 17.53 15.70
C VAL A 139 19.45 18.75 16.46
N ALA A 140 18.20 18.72 16.90
CA ALA A 140 17.59 19.79 17.69
C ALA A 140 18.29 19.95 19.05
N SER A 141 18.71 18.87 19.70
CA SER A 141 19.39 18.94 21.00
C SER A 141 20.87 19.34 20.90
N ALA A 142 21.50 19.21 19.72
CA ALA A 142 22.88 19.61 19.48
C ALA A 142 23.02 21.11 19.11
N ALA A 143 21.92 21.76 18.81
CA ALA A 143 21.89 23.20 18.53
C ALA A 143 21.70 24.00 19.81
#